data_6acd29f537821003c96725cad21f667d
#
_entry.id   6acd29f537821003c96725cad21f667d
#
_cell.length_a   1.000
_cell.length_b   1.000
_cell.length_c   1.000
_cell.angle_alpha   90.00
_cell.angle_beta   90.00
_cell.angle_gamma   90.00
#
_symmetry.space_group_name_H-M   'P 1'
#
loop_
_entity.id
_entity.type
_entity.pdbx_description
1 polymer ?
#
loop_
_entity_poly.entity_id
_entity_poly.type
_entity_poly.pdbx_seq_one_letter_code
_entity_poly.pdbx_strand_id
1 'polypeptide(L)'
;MNKSLSQPFFFQAGSRAVLLLHGFTGSSADVRMLGRFLEKKGYTTLAPHYKGHGVEPEELITTSPADWWLDVQQAYQQLKDAGYQEIAVAGLSLGGVMALNIAANYPVKGIVTMCSPMTMRTTDIMFEGVLKYARDYKKFEGKDPSQIEAEVAKIAEKGMPSLPQLREFIAQTRKEIDMIYAPILVVQSTNDEVINPDSANIIYNEIESLEKHIKWYENSKHVITLDQEKDQLHEDIYRFLESLNWVD
;
A
#
# COMPACT_ATOMS: atom_id res chain seq x y z
N MET A 1 -2.70 -29.00 -5.73
CA MET A 1 -2.90 -27.67 -6.36
C MET A 1 -1.65 -26.85 -6.04
N ASN A 2 -0.86 -26.48 -7.06
CA ASN A 2 0.25 -25.54 -6.84
C ASN A 2 -0.36 -24.20 -6.40
N LYS A 3 -0.20 -23.85 -5.13
CA LYS A 3 -0.56 -22.53 -4.61
C LYS A 3 0.48 -21.57 -5.19
N SER A 4 0.10 -20.78 -6.19
CA SER A 4 0.96 -19.77 -6.77
C SER A 4 1.04 -18.58 -5.84
N LEU A 5 2.26 -18.16 -5.51
CA LEU A 5 2.50 -16.88 -4.87
C LEU A 5 1.96 -15.75 -5.75
N SER A 6 1.47 -14.70 -5.12
CA SER A 6 1.03 -13.51 -5.86
C SER A 6 2.19 -12.96 -6.69
N GLN A 7 1.90 -12.50 -7.91
CA GLN A 7 2.88 -11.88 -8.79
C GLN A 7 2.51 -10.40 -8.98
N PRO A 8 3.48 -9.50 -9.23
CA PRO A 8 3.15 -8.15 -9.68
C PRO A 8 2.26 -8.20 -10.90
N PHE A 9 1.54 -7.14 -11.19
CA PHE A 9 0.67 -7.10 -12.36
C PHE A 9 0.71 -5.75 -13.07
N PHE A 10 0.45 -5.82 -14.38
CA PHE A 10 0.24 -4.69 -15.25
C PHE A 10 -0.98 -5.01 -16.11
N PHE A 11 -2.14 -4.46 -15.73
CA PHE A 11 -3.39 -4.63 -16.47
C PHE A 11 -3.62 -3.41 -17.34
N GLN A 12 -3.42 -3.58 -18.66
CA GLN A 12 -3.55 -2.51 -19.63
C GLN A 12 -4.98 -2.36 -20.13
N ALA A 13 -5.51 -1.13 -20.09
CA ALA A 13 -6.82 -0.76 -20.61
C ALA A 13 -6.74 0.60 -21.32
N GLY A 14 -7.39 1.66 -20.80
CA GLY A 14 -7.38 2.98 -21.44
C GLY A 14 -6.08 3.78 -21.24
N SER A 15 -6.14 5.07 -21.59
CA SER A 15 -5.02 6.03 -21.52
C SER A 15 -4.72 6.51 -20.09
N ARG A 16 -5.65 6.37 -19.16
CA ARG A 16 -5.53 6.77 -17.76
C ARG A 16 -4.90 5.66 -16.94
N ALA A 17 -3.88 5.98 -16.12
CA ALA A 17 -3.14 4.97 -15.36
C ALA A 17 -3.26 5.18 -13.84
N VAL A 18 -3.29 4.08 -13.11
CA VAL A 18 -3.27 4.06 -11.64
C VAL A 18 -2.16 3.14 -11.15
N LEU A 19 -1.21 3.68 -10.40
CA LEU A 19 -0.22 2.92 -9.66
C LEU A 19 -0.84 2.44 -8.34
N LEU A 20 -0.89 1.13 -8.12
CA LEU A 20 -1.49 0.49 -6.95
C LEU A 20 -0.41 -0.08 -6.04
N LEU A 21 -0.37 0.39 -4.79
CA LEU A 21 0.68 0.13 -3.82
C LEU A 21 0.15 -0.67 -2.62
N HIS A 22 0.75 -1.82 -2.34
CA HIS A 22 0.35 -2.70 -1.24
C HIS A 22 0.98 -2.31 0.10
N GLY A 23 0.52 -2.91 1.20
CA GLY A 23 1.02 -2.66 2.55
C GLY A 23 2.32 -3.39 2.89
N PHE A 24 2.88 -3.05 4.06
CA PHE A 24 3.99 -3.78 4.69
C PHE A 24 3.57 -5.21 5.00
N THR A 25 4.43 -6.18 4.75
CA THR A 25 4.16 -7.63 4.79
C THR A 25 3.08 -8.13 3.81
N GLY A 26 2.53 -7.24 2.98
CA GLY A 26 1.55 -7.57 1.96
C GLY A 26 2.16 -7.94 0.61
N SER A 27 1.33 -7.93 -0.41
CA SER A 27 1.73 -8.18 -1.80
C SER A 27 0.73 -7.54 -2.77
N SER A 28 0.98 -7.62 -4.07
CA SER A 28 0.03 -7.17 -5.09
C SER A 28 -1.36 -7.84 -4.98
N ALA A 29 -1.49 -8.96 -4.25
CA ALA A 29 -2.78 -9.60 -3.98
C ALA A 29 -3.75 -8.66 -3.27
N ASP A 30 -3.24 -7.82 -2.36
CA ASP A 30 -4.05 -6.91 -1.54
C ASP A 30 -4.78 -5.85 -2.37
N VAL A 31 -4.22 -5.49 -3.53
CA VAL A 31 -4.78 -4.47 -4.43
C VAL A 31 -5.23 -5.03 -5.78
N ARG A 32 -5.10 -6.35 -6.00
CA ARG A 32 -5.42 -6.97 -7.29
C ARG A 32 -6.89 -6.88 -7.65
N MET A 33 -7.80 -7.02 -6.67
CA MET A 33 -9.24 -6.93 -6.94
C MET A 33 -9.62 -5.51 -7.38
N LEU A 34 -9.07 -4.48 -6.71
CA LEU A 34 -9.21 -3.08 -7.12
C LEU A 34 -8.61 -2.87 -8.53
N GLY A 35 -7.42 -3.42 -8.79
CA GLY A 35 -6.79 -3.33 -10.12
C GLY A 35 -7.67 -3.89 -11.23
N ARG A 36 -8.25 -5.08 -11.03
CA ARG A 36 -9.18 -5.69 -12.00
C ARG A 36 -10.49 -4.94 -12.14
N PHE A 37 -10.99 -4.36 -11.06
CA PHE A 37 -12.17 -3.51 -11.11
C PHE A 37 -11.90 -2.25 -11.95
N LEU A 38 -10.81 -1.55 -11.71
CA LEU A 38 -10.43 -0.35 -12.46
C LEU A 38 -10.09 -0.66 -13.93
N GLU A 39 -9.45 -1.80 -14.22
CA GLU A 39 -9.22 -2.28 -15.59
C GLU A 39 -10.55 -2.38 -16.37
N LYS A 40 -11.58 -2.99 -15.77
CA LYS A 40 -12.92 -3.09 -16.39
C LYS A 40 -13.59 -1.71 -16.59
N LYS A 41 -13.19 -0.71 -15.83
CA LYS A 41 -13.64 0.68 -15.96
C LYS A 41 -12.79 1.50 -16.95
N GLY A 42 -11.81 0.88 -17.62
CA GLY A 42 -10.98 1.53 -18.63
C GLY A 42 -9.68 2.15 -18.10
N TYR A 43 -9.29 1.88 -16.85
CA TYR A 43 -8.02 2.34 -16.30
C TYR A 43 -6.93 1.28 -16.46
N THR A 44 -5.78 1.66 -16.92
CA THR A 44 -4.57 0.85 -16.81
C THR A 44 -4.11 0.84 -15.35
N THR A 45 -3.77 -0.34 -14.82
CA THR A 45 -3.32 -0.47 -13.44
C THR A 45 -2.02 -1.25 -13.35
N LEU A 46 -1.07 -0.76 -12.55
CA LEU A 46 0.20 -1.41 -12.26
C LEU A 46 0.36 -1.55 -10.76
N ALA A 47 0.71 -2.75 -10.30
CA ALA A 47 1.10 -2.99 -8.92
C ALA A 47 2.42 -3.75 -8.86
N PRO A 48 3.50 -3.13 -8.37
CA PRO A 48 4.77 -3.80 -8.15
C PRO A 48 4.68 -4.75 -6.94
N HIS A 49 5.69 -5.61 -6.80
CA HIS A 49 6.09 -6.13 -5.50
C HIS A 49 7.32 -5.36 -5.03
N TYR A 50 7.34 -5.00 -3.75
CA TYR A 50 8.55 -4.46 -3.15
C TYR A 50 9.49 -5.62 -2.83
N LYS A 51 10.78 -5.37 -2.87
CA LYS A 51 11.82 -6.34 -2.53
C LYS A 51 11.52 -7.02 -1.19
N GLY A 52 11.60 -8.34 -1.15
CA GLY A 52 11.28 -9.14 0.03
C GLY A 52 9.79 -9.29 0.37
N HIS A 53 8.87 -8.70 -0.41
CA HIS A 53 7.43 -8.86 -0.21
C HIS A 53 6.85 -9.93 -1.12
N GLY A 54 5.84 -10.67 -0.61
CA GLY A 54 5.21 -11.76 -1.36
C GLY A 54 6.09 -12.99 -1.56
N VAL A 55 7.21 -13.08 -0.86
CA VAL A 55 8.21 -14.16 -0.88
C VAL A 55 8.51 -14.63 0.55
N GLU A 56 9.50 -15.48 0.74
CA GLU A 56 9.88 -16.00 2.05
C GLU A 56 10.14 -14.85 3.05
N PRO A 57 9.62 -14.95 4.29
CA PRO A 57 9.80 -13.90 5.30
C PRO A 57 11.27 -13.66 5.68
N GLU A 58 12.14 -14.64 5.47
CA GLU A 58 13.59 -14.54 5.61
C GLU A 58 14.20 -13.50 4.66
N GLU A 59 13.62 -13.29 3.47
CA GLU A 59 14.03 -12.24 2.55
C GLU A 59 13.56 -10.87 3.05
N LEU A 60 12.28 -10.77 3.48
CA LEU A 60 11.70 -9.52 3.95
C LEU A 60 12.54 -8.87 5.05
N ILE A 61 12.98 -9.64 6.05
CA ILE A 61 13.74 -9.11 7.19
C ILE A 61 15.11 -8.56 6.83
N THR A 62 15.60 -8.82 5.61
CA THR A 62 16.89 -8.31 5.09
C THR A 62 16.72 -7.04 4.25
N THR A 63 15.50 -6.59 4.00
CA THR A 63 15.20 -5.42 3.17
C THR A 63 14.89 -4.19 4.00
N SER A 64 14.80 -3.05 3.34
CA SER A 64 14.61 -1.75 3.97
C SER A 64 13.62 -0.87 3.22
N PRO A 65 13.08 0.19 3.82
CA PRO A 65 12.26 1.18 3.14
C PRO A 65 12.93 1.82 1.92
N ALA A 66 14.25 1.93 1.91
CA ALA A 66 14.98 2.45 0.76
C ALA A 66 14.91 1.49 -0.45
N ASP A 67 14.99 0.17 -0.22
CA ASP A 67 14.78 -0.83 -1.26
C ASP A 67 13.35 -0.73 -1.84
N TRP A 68 12.33 -0.67 -0.96
CA TRP A 68 10.92 -0.62 -1.36
C TRP A 68 10.57 0.69 -2.08
N TRP A 69 11.15 1.80 -1.63
CA TRP A 69 10.99 3.10 -2.30
C TRP A 69 11.54 3.07 -3.72
N LEU A 70 12.69 2.43 -3.92
CA LEU A 70 13.27 2.25 -5.27
C LEU A 70 12.32 1.47 -6.18
N ASP A 71 11.71 0.38 -5.68
CA ASP A 71 10.75 -0.42 -6.44
C ASP A 71 9.51 0.40 -6.83
N VAL A 72 9.03 1.26 -5.92
CA VAL A 72 7.89 2.16 -6.18
C VAL A 72 8.25 3.21 -7.24
N GLN A 73 9.45 3.80 -7.16
CA GLN A 73 9.94 4.75 -8.17
C GLN A 73 10.08 4.09 -9.55
N GLN A 74 10.60 2.88 -9.59
CA GLN A 74 10.72 2.10 -10.83
C GLN A 74 9.34 1.78 -11.42
N ALA A 75 8.36 1.44 -10.59
CA ALA A 75 7.00 1.17 -11.06
C ALA A 75 6.32 2.44 -11.61
N TYR A 76 6.51 3.59 -10.98
CA TYR A 76 6.06 4.87 -11.52
C TYR A 76 6.73 5.17 -12.87
N GLN A 77 8.05 5.00 -12.95
CA GLN A 77 8.80 5.21 -14.19
C GLN A 77 8.37 4.23 -15.29
N GLN A 78 8.07 2.97 -14.95
CA GLN A 78 7.54 1.99 -15.90
C GLN A 78 6.24 2.46 -16.56
N LEU A 79 5.32 3.09 -15.81
CA LEU A 79 4.13 3.70 -16.39
C LEU A 79 4.47 4.87 -17.32
N LYS A 80 5.42 5.72 -16.93
CA LYS A 80 5.89 6.83 -17.77
C LYS A 80 6.50 6.32 -19.07
N ASP A 81 7.36 5.30 -19.02
CA ASP A 81 8.01 4.69 -20.19
C ASP A 81 7.00 3.97 -21.10
N ALA A 82 5.91 3.45 -20.52
CA ALA A 82 4.80 2.88 -21.27
C ALA A 82 3.89 3.94 -21.92
N GLY A 83 4.20 5.25 -21.76
CA GLY A 83 3.52 6.35 -22.41
C GLY A 83 2.43 7.05 -21.62
N TYR A 84 2.16 6.61 -20.37
CA TYR A 84 1.13 7.22 -19.52
C TYR A 84 1.63 8.56 -18.97
N GLN A 85 1.05 9.66 -19.46
CA GLN A 85 1.44 11.01 -19.05
C GLN A 85 0.82 11.39 -17.70
N GLU A 86 -0.42 10.99 -17.46
CA GLU A 86 -1.16 11.24 -16.24
C GLU A 86 -1.33 9.94 -15.45
N ILE A 87 -0.85 9.94 -14.22
CA ILE A 87 -0.83 8.78 -13.33
C ILE A 87 -1.45 9.17 -11.99
N ALA A 88 -2.51 8.49 -11.58
CA ALA A 88 -2.98 8.54 -10.20
C ALA A 88 -2.28 7.44 -9.37
N VAL A 89 -2.19 7.64 -8.07
CA VAL A 89 -1.55 6.67 -7.17
C VAL A 89 -2.52 6.31 -6.05
N ALA A 90 -2.71 5.02 -5.80
CA ALA A 90 -3.55 4.53 -4.71
C ALA A 90 -2.79 3.50 -3.87
N GLY A 91 -2.78 3.67 -2.54
CA GLY A 91 -1.99 2.82 -1.68
C GLY A 91 -2.67 2.41 -0.38
N LEU A 92 -2.48 1.14 0.00
CA LEU A 92 -2.95 0.54 1.25
C LEU A 92 -1.84 0.59 2.30
N SER A 93 -2.14 1.10 3.50
CA SER A 93 -1.21 1.10 4.64
C SER A 93 0.13 1.76 4.29
N LEU A 94 1.26 1.05 4.36
CA LEU A 94 2.56 1.53 3.87
C LEU A 94 2.48 2.01 2.41
N GLY A 95 1.68 1.33 1.58
CA GLY A 95 1.46 1.76 0.19
C GLY A 95 0.88 3.17 0.07
N GLY A 96 0.04 3.58 1.02
CA GLY A 96 -0.47 4.95 1.09
C GLY A 96 0.59 5.97 1.50
N VAL A 97 1.51 5.59 2.40
CA VAL A 97 2.69 6.41 2.72
C VAL A 97 3.58 6.57 1.48
N MET A 98 3.81 5.48 0.74
CA MET A 98 4.55 5.52 -0.54
C MET A 98 3.81 6.38 -1.59
N ALA A 99 2.47 6.33 -1.63
CA ALA A 99 1.67 7.16 -2.53
C ALA A 99 1.83 8.66 -2.22
N LEU A 100 1.86 9.04 -0.96
CA LEU A 100 2.14 10.41 -0.53
C LEU A 100 3.58 10.82 -0.91
N ASN A 101 4.56 9.94 -0.71
CA ASN A 101 5.94 10.20 -1.12
C ASN A 101 6.08 10.36 -2.65
N ILE A 102 5.38 9.54 -3.45
CA ILE A 102 5.35 9.74 -4.91
C ILE A 102 4.77 11.12 -5.22
N ALA A 103 3.67 11.52 -4.60
CA ALA A 103 3.02 12.80 -4.86
C ALA A 103 3.85 14.02 -4.43
N ALA A 104 4.67 13.88 -3.39
CA ALA A 104 5.61 14.93 -2.98
C ALA A 104 6.80 15.11 -3.93
N ASN A 105 7.19 14.04 -4.66
CA ASN A 105 8.41 14.03 -5.49
C ASN A 105 8.13 13.97 -7.00
N TYR A 106 6.94 13.54 -7.44
CA TYR A 106 6.59 13.32 -8.83
C TYR A 106 5.21 13.89 -9.15
N PRO A 107 4.95 14.34 -10.37
CA PRO A 107 3.61 14.75 -10.79
C PRO A 107 2.63 13.58 -10.72
N VAL A 108 1.54 13.75 -9.99
CA VAL A 108 0.43 12.79 -9.94
C VAL A 108 -0.90 13.47 -10.22
N LYS A 109 -1.82 12.74 -10.83
CA LYS A 109 -3.16 13.24 -11.15
C LYS A 109 -4.07 13.31 -9.95
N GLY A 110 -3.91 12.37 -9.03
CA GLY A 110 -4.64 12.28 -7.78
C GLY A 110 -4.10 11.17 -6.90
N ILE A 111 -4.47 11.19 -5.63
CA ILE A 111 -3.95 10.30 -4.60
C ILE A 111 -5.11 9.62 -3.89
N VAL A 112 -4.99 8.32 -3.63
CA VAL A 112 -5.87 7.60 -2.70
C VAL A 112 -5.02 6.96 -1.62
N THR A 113 -5.24 7.34 -0.35
CA THR A 113 -4.64 6.64 0.79
C THR A 113 -5.69 5.77 1.48
N MET A 114 -5.37 4.52 1.76
CA MET A 114 -6.26 3.57 2.41
C MET A 114 -5.61 3.04 3.69
N CYS A 115 -6.18 3.35 4.85
CA CYS A 115 -5.67 2.92 6.16
C CYS A 115 -4.16 3.19 6.34
N SER A 116 -3.71 4.41 6.02
CA SER A 116 -2.29 4.76 5.91
C SER A 116 -1.78 5.40 7.20
N PRO A 117 -0.68 4.90 7.80
CA PRO A 117 -0.17 5.43 9.07
C PRO A 117 0.53 6.79 8.88
N MET A 118 0.21 7.74 9.76
CA MET A 118 0.97 9.00 9.96
C MET A 118 1.59 9.08 11.36
N THR A 119 1.20 8.15 12.22
CA THR A 119 1.84 7.93 13.51
C THR A 119 2.20 6.47 13.65
N MET A 120 3.36 6.19 14.23
CA MET A 120 3.87 4.82 14.31
C MET A 120 3.73 4.24 15.72
N ARG A 121 3.36 2.98 15.75
CA ARG A 121 3.52 2.11 16.91
C ARG A 121 5.02 1.83 17.17
N THR A 122 5.33 1.18 18.28
CA THR A 122 6.70 0.78 18.58
C THR A 122 7.21 -0.25 17.56
N THR A 123 8.54 -0.32 17.38
CA THR A 123 9.17 -1.31 16.51
C THR A 123 8.81 -2.75 16.91
N ASP A 124 8.58 -3.00 18.20
CA ASP A 124 8.19 -4.33 18.69
C ASP A 124 6.82 -4.76 18.15
N ILE A 125 5.83 -3.86 18.20
CA ILE A 125 4.50 -4.13 17.63
C ILE A 125 4.57 -4.35 16.11
N MET A 126 5.44 -3.59 15.41
CA MET A 126 5.66 -3.80 13.99
C MET A 126 6.29 -5.16 13.70
N PHE A 127 7.24 -5.56 14.54
CA PHE A 127 7.91 -6.86 14.39
C PHE A 127 6.96 -8.03 14.65
N GLU A 128 6.01 -7.91 15.58
CA GLU A 128 4.94 -8.90 15.74
C GLU A 128 4.14 -9.12 14.44
N GLY A 129 3.92 -8.05 13.67
CA GLY A 129 3.33 -8.15 12.33
C GLY A 129 4.18 -8.99 11.36
N VAL A 130 5.50 -8.84 11.41
CA VAL A 130 6.44 -9.65 10.60
C VAL A 130 6.40 -11.13 11.04
N LEU A 131 6.37 -11.40 12.34
CA LEU A 131 6.28 -12.77 12.86
C LEU A 131 4.93 -13.42 12.51
N LYS A 132 3.86 -12.64 12.52
CA LYS A 132 2.53 -13.11 12.05
C LYS A 132 2.59 -13.45 10.56
N TYR A 133 3.13 -12.57 9.73
CA TYR A 133 3.35 -12.85 8.30
C TYR A 133 4.16 -14.14 8.11
N ALA A 134 5.23 -14.32 8.86
CA ALA A 134 6.05 -15.52 8.78
C ALA A 134 5.25 -16.80 9.10
N ARG A 135 4.42 -16.79 10.16
CA ARG A 135 3.55 -17.92 10.48
C ARG A 135 2.55 -18.22 9.34
N ASP A 136 1.90 -17.18 8.83
CA ASP A 136 0.90 -17.33 7.77
C ASP A 136 1.54 -17.86 6.48
N TYR A 137 2.75 -17.39 6.14
CA TYR A 137 3.51 -17.86 4.99
C TYR A 137 3.93 -19.33 5.13
N LYS A 138 4.54 -19.71 6.27
CA LYS A 138 4.96 -21.09 6.54
C LYS A 138 3.77 -22.06 6.57
N LYS A 139 2.60 -21.60 7.05
CA LYS A 139 1.35 -22.36 6.96
C LYS A 139 0.89 -22.53 5.52
N PHE A 140 1.03 -21.49 4.70
CA PHE A 140 0.74 -21.56 3.26
C PHE A 140 1.64 -22.57 2.54
N GLU A 141 2.91 -22.70 2.92
CA GLU A 141 3.83 -23.73 2.44
C GLU A 141 3.40 -25.16 2.83
N GLY A 142 2.48 -25.32 3.76
CA GLY A 142 1.98 -26.61 4.23
C GLY A 142 2.83 -27.26 5.31
N LYS A 143 3.66 -26.48 6.01
CA LYS A 143 4.48 -26.95 7.14
C LYS A 143 3.59 -27.30 8.35
N ASP A 144 4.05 -28.23 9.17
CA ASP A 144 3.38 -28.55 10.41
C ASP A 144 3.62 -27.48 11.50
N PRO A 145 2.77 -27.41 12.53
CA PRO A 145 2.88 -26.37 13.56
C PRO A 145 4.24 -26.32 14.27
N SER A 146 4.91 -27.45 14.49
CA SER A 146 6.20 -27.50 15.18
C SER A 146 7.32 -26.93 14.30
N GLN A 147 7.28 -27.23 13.01
CA GLN A 147 8.20 -26.65 12.01
C GLN A 147 7.99 -25.15 11.88
N ILE A 148 6.72 -24.69 11.84
CA ILE A 148 6.38 -23.27 11.76
C ILE A 148 7.02 -22.51 12.95
N GLU A 149 6.75 -22.94 14.18
CA GLU A 149 7.26 -22.24 15.36
C GLU A 149 8.80 -22.29 15.44
N ALA A 150 9.44 -23.38 15.03
CA ALA A 150 10.89 -23.47 14.98
C ALA A 150 11.53 -22.51 13.96
N GLU A 151 10.90 -22.34 12.79
CA GLU A 151 11.39 -21.40 11.77
C GLU A 151 11.10 -19.95 12.13
N VAL A 152 9.93 -19.67 12.70
CA VAL A 152 9.57 -18.33 13.18
C VAL A 152 10.47 -17.89 14.34
N ALA A 153 10.86 -18.82 15.24
CA ALA A 153 11.82 -18.52 16.29
C ALA A 153 13.19 -18.06 15.73
N LYS A 154 13.66 -18.67 14.63
CA LYS A 154 14.89 -18.22 13.95
C LYS A 154 14.76 -16.82 13.35
N ILE A 155 13.58 -16.47 12.83
CA ILE A 155 13.30 -15.12 12.34
C ILE A 155 13.27 -14.13 13.53
N ALA A 156 12.66 -14.54 14.65
CA ALA A 156 12.61 -13.74 15.86
C ALA A 156 14.01 -13.45 16.43
N GLU A 157 14.92 -14.42 16.40
CA GLU A 157 16.31 -14.25 16.82
C GLU A 157 17.08 -13.27 15.92
N LYS A 158 16.84 -13.29 14.60
CA LYS A 158 17.47 -12.36 13.65
C LYS A 158 16.94 -10.94 13.76
N GLY A 159 15.67 -10.79 14.11
CA GLY A 159 14.98 -9.50 14.10
C GLY A 159 14.83 -8.92 12.70
N MET A 160 14.39 -7.66 12.65
CA MET A 160 14.37 -6.85 11.42
C MET A 160 15.01 -5.49 11.69
N PRO A 161 16.32 -5.34 11.47
CA PRO A 161 17.07 -4.13 11.81
C PRO A 161 16.60 -2.85 11.10
N SER A 162 15.82 -2.98 10.01
CA SER A 162 15.31 -1.86 9.22
C SER A 162 13.99 -1.24 9.76
N LEU A 163 13.38 -1.81 10.80
CA LEU A 163 12.13 -1.25 11.36
C LEU A 163 12.26 0.19 11.90
N PRO A 164 13.38 0.60 12.55
CA PRO A 164 13.58 2.01 12.89
C PRO A 164 13.59 2.92 11.65
N GLN A 165 14.15 2.45 10.53
CA GLN A 165 14.15 3.19 9.26
C GLN A 165 12.73 3.33 8.68
N LEU A 166 11.86 2.33 8.87
CA LEU A 166 10.46 2.43 8.47
C LEU A 166 9.71 3.50 9.28
N ARG A 167 9.98 3.59 10.57
CA ARG A 167 9.44 4.68 11.41
C ARG A 167 9.91 6.05 10.92
N GLU A 168 11.20 6.18 10.64
CA GLU A 168 11.76 7.43 10.12
C GLU A 168 11.18 7.79 8.76
N PHE A 169 11.02 6.83 7.85
CA PHE A 169 10.41 7.03 6.54
C PHE A 169 8.98 7.60 6.66
N ILE A 170 8.15 7.05 7.55
CA ILE A 170 6.79 7.55 7.78
C ILE A 170 6.81 8.95 8.41
N ALA A 171 7.70 9.17 9.38
CA ALA A 171 7.85 10.48 10.02
C ALA A 171 8.34 11.55 9.05
N GLN A 172 9.23 11.18 8.11
CA GLN A 172 9.70 12.10 7.07
C GLN A 172 8.59 12.39 6.06
N THR A 173 7.84 11.36 5.60
CA THR A 173 6.68 11.57 4.73
C THR A 173 5.70 12.56 5.35
N ARG A 174 5.39 12.42 6.64
CA ARG A 174 4.48 13.35 7.32
C ARG A 174 4.97 14.80 7.30
N LYS A 175 6.27 15.04 7.37
CA LYS A 175 6.84 16.41 7.31
C LYS A 175 6.72 17.06 5.92
N GLU A 176 6.45 16.27 4.90
CA GLU A 176 6.42 16.69 3.50
C GLU A 176 5.01 16.71 2.89
N ILE A 177 3.98 16.26 3.63
CA ILE A 177 2.62 16.20 3.08
C ILE A 177 2.00 17.57 2.83
N ASP A 178 2.46 18.61 3.51
CA ASP A 178 2.09 20.01 3.24
C ASP A 178 2.62 20.53 1.89
N MET A 179 3.52 19.80 1.25
CA MET A 179 4.01 20.11 -0.10
C MET A 179 3.15 19.46 -1.20
N ILE A 180 2.10 18.72 -0.85
CA ILE A 180 1.25 17.98 -1.79
C ILE A 180 -0.01 18.79 -2.09
N TYR A 181 -0.17 19.15 -3.38
CA TYR A 181 -1.32 19.93 -3.89
C TYR A 181 -2.26 19.10 -4.76
N ALA A 182 -1.89 17.88 -5.13
CA ALA A 182 -2.74 17.01 -5.95
C ALA A 182 -4.04 16.63 -5.22
N PRO A 183 -5.17 16.47 -5.95
CA PRO A 183 -6.42 15.97 -5.37
C PRO A 183 -6.23 14.67 -4.59
N ILE A 184 -6.91 14.54 -3.45
CA ILE A 184 -6.75 13.37 -2.58
C ILE A 184 -8.08 12.82 -2.05
N LEU A 185 -8.21 11.51 -2.04
CA LEU A 185 -9.20 10.74 -1.28
C LEU A 185 -8.50 10.00 -0.15
N VAL A 186 -8.79 10.38 1.08
CA VAL A 186 -8.33 9.68 2.28
C VAL A 186 -9.40 8.68 2.72
N VAL A 187 -9.04 7.41 2.77
CA VAL A 187 -9.93 6.31 3.17
C VAL A 187 -9.43 5.71 4.48
N GLN A 188 -10.34 5.50 5.43
CA GLN A 188 -10.02 4.91 6.72
C GLN A 188 -11.12 4.00 7.23
N SER A 189 -10.74 2.85 7.76
CA SER A 189 -11.61 2.00 8.57
C SER A 189 -11.65 2.49 10.01
N THR A 190 -12.85 2.63 10.58
CA THR A 190 -13.02 2.95 12.01
C THR A 190 -12.59 1.80 12.92
N ASN A 191 -12.63 0.57 12.40
CA ASN A 191 -12.27 -0.67 13.13
C ASN A 191 -10.85 -1.16 12.79
N ASP A 192 -9.95 -0.23 12.40
CA ASP A 192 -8.56 -0.56 12.12
C ASP A 192 -7.81 -0.92 13.41
N GLU A 193 -7.42 -2.20 13.51
CA GLU A 193 -6.69 -2.75 14.67
C GLU A 193 -5.17 -2.64 14.52
N VAL A 194 -4.68 -2.26 13.31
CA VAL A 194 -3.24 -2.23 12.97
C VAL A 194 -2.65 -0.85 13.15
N ILE A 195 -3.31 0.18 12.61
CA ILE A 195 -2.86 1.57 12.75
C ILE A 195 -3.86 2.39 13.58
N ASN A 196 -3.41 3.57 14.04
CA ASN A 196 -4.33 4.53 14.66
C ASN A 196 -5.17 5.19 13.55
N PRO A 197 -6.53 5.05 13.58
CA PRO A 197 -7.40 5.67 12.58
C PRO A 197 -7.27 7.19 12.49
N ASP A 198 -6.82 7.86 13.54
CA ASP A 198 -6.57 9.32 13.53
C ASP A 198 -5.51 9.75 12.50
N SER A 199 -4.72 8.82 11.99
CA SER A 199 -3.80 9.05 10.87
C SER A 199 -4.51 9.65 9.64
N ALA A 200 -5.76 9.27 9.39
CA ALA A 200 -6.55 9.83 8.30
C ALA A 200 -6.87 11.31 8.50
N ASN A 201 -7.19 11.72 9.74
CA ASN A 201 -7.40 13.13 10.08
C ASN A 201 -6.10 13.92 9.93
N ILE A 202 -4.96 13.34 10.29
CA ILE A 202 -3.64 13.98 10.11
C ILE A 202 -3.40 14.25 8.63
N ILE A 203 -3.55 13.24 7.76
CA ILE A 203 -3.38 13.43 6.31
C ILE A 203 -4.32 14.51 5.80
N TYR A 204 -5.62 14.41 6.13
CA TYR A 204 -6.62 15.33 5.64
C TYR A 204 -6.37 16.77 6.08
N ASN A 205 -5.91 16.99 7.30
CA ASN A 205 -5.70 18.33 7.85
C ASN A 205 -4.36 18.96 7.42
N GLU A 206 -3.30 18.16 7.33
CA GLU A 206 -1.94 18.65 7.08
C GLU A 206 -1.61 18.79 5.58
N ILE A 207 -2.37 18.12 4.65
CA ILE A 207 -2.15 18.25 3.21
C ILE A 207 -2.71 19.57 2.66
N GLU A 208 -1.96 20.22 1.74
CA GLU A 208 -2.33 21.53 1.16
C GLU A 208 -3.19 21.41 -0.11
N SER A 209 -3.68 20.22 -0.45
CA SER A 209 -4.62 20.04 -1.57
C SER A 209 -5.93 20.82 -1.33
N LEU A 210 -6.40 21.52 -2.38
CA LEU A 210 -7.71 22.18 -2.38
C LEU A 210 -8.87 21.21 -2.62
N GLU A 211 -8.59 20.07 -3.24
CA GLU A 211 -9.56 19.01 -3.55
C GLU A 211 -9.25 17.80 -2.67
N LYS A 212 -9.70 17.83 -1.43
CA LYS A 212 -9.45 16.77 -0.46
C LYS A 212 -10.74 16.21 0.12
N HIS A 213 -10.85 14.89 0.12
CA HIS A 213 -11.98 14.15 0.65
C HIS A 213 -11.51 13.13 1.68
N ILE A 214 -12.34 12.88 2.70
CA ILE A 214 -12.12 11.82 3.67
C ILE A 214 -13.36 10.93 3.71
N LYS A 215 -13.16 9.61 3.71
CA LYS A 215 -14.24 8.63 3.80
C LYS A 215 -13.93 7.56 4.83
N TRP A 216 -14.89 7.34 5.72
CA TRP A 216 -14.83 6.35 6.79
C TRP A 216 -15.65 5.11 6.44
N TYR A 217 -15.15 3.93 6.83
CA TYR A 217 -15.79 2.64 6.65
C TYR A 217 -15.94 1.96 8.01
N GLU A 218 -17.16 1.53 8.34
CA GLU A 218 -17.48 1.08 9.70
C GLU A 218 -17.46 -0.44 9.88
N ASN A 219 -17.52 -1.20 8.77
CA ASN A 219 -17.64 -2.66 8.81
C ASN A 219 -16.40 -3.40 8.33
N SER A 220 -15.34 -2.67 7.99
CA SER A 220 -14.09 -3.23 7.52
C SER A 220 -12.97 -3.04 8.54
N LYS A 221 -11.93 -3.86 8.44
CA LYS A 221 -10.68 -3.78 9.19
C LYS A 221 -9.57 -3.15 8.36
N HIS A 222 -8.32 -3.32 8.78
CA HIS A 222 -7.14 -2.69 8.17
C HIS A 222 -6.98 -2.97 6.67
N VAL A 223 -7.12 -4.23 6.23
CA VAL A 223 -6.98 -4.61 4.81
C VAL A 223 -8.31 -4.39 4.08
N ILE A 224 -8.76 -3.14 4.08
CA ILE A 224 -10.07 -2.72 3.58
C ILE A 224 -10.33 -3.12 2.11
N THR A 225 -9.27 -3.26 1.32
CA THR A 225 -9.32 -3.67 -0.10
C THR A 225 -9.81 -5.10 -0.31
N LEU A 226 -9.82 -5.94 0.73
CA LEU A 226 -10.25 -7.34 0.70
C LEU A 226 -11.40 -7.63 1.66
N ASP A 227 -11.85 -6.64 2.43
CA ASP A 227 -12.84 -6.81 3.48
C ASP A 227 -14.29 -6.59 2.99
N GLN A 228 -15.24 -6.51 3.91
CA GLN A 228 -16.68 -6.53 3.65
C GLN A 228 -17.14 -5.38 2.77
N GLU A 229 -16.55 -4.19 2.92
CA GLU A 229 -16.93 -2.99 2.15
C GLU A 229 -16.07 -2.75 0.90
N LYS A 230 -15.27 -3.75 0.47
CA LYS A 230 -14.37 -3.60 -0.70
C LYS A 230 -15.09 -3.14 -1.97
N ASP A 231 -16.30 -3.63 -2.22
CA ASP A 231 -17.04 -3.28 -3.44
C ASP A 231 -17.47 -1.81 -3.41
N GLN A 232 -17.91 -1.32 -2.24
CA GLN A 232 -18.20 0.10 -2.02
C GLN A 232 -16.93 0.94 -2.14
N LEU A 233 -15.81 0.48 -1.56
CA LEU A 233 -14.50 1.13 -1.68
C LEU A 233 -14.07 1.27 -3.15
N HIS A 234 -14.22 0.22 -3.94
CA HIS A 234 -13.85 0.23 -5.36
C HIS A 234 -14.66 1.29 -6.13
N GLU A 235 -15.98 1.36 -5.91
CA GLU A 235 -16.84 2.36 -6.57
C GLU A 235 -16.51 3.79 -6.09
N ASP A 236 -16.18 3.99 -4.82
CA ASP A 236 -15.81 5.31 -4.29
C ASP A 236 -14.46 5.79 -4.84
N ILE A 237 -13.49 4.89 -4.96
CA ILE A 237 -12.21 5.19 -5.61
C ILE A 237 -12.44 5.52 -7.09
N TYR A 238 -13.27 4.73 -7.79
CA TYR A 238 -13.59 5.00 -9.19
C TYR A 238 -14.25 6.37 -9.37
N ARG A 239 -15.24 6.73 -8.54
CA ARG A 239 -15.88 8.06 -8.59
C ARG A 239 -14.89 9.19 -8.34
N PHE A 240 -13.99 9.02 -7.40
CA PHE A 240 -12.91 9.99 -7.18
C PHE A 240 -12.00 10.11 -8.41
N LEU A 241 -11.58 8.99 -9.01
CA LEU A 241 -10.76 9.02 -10.23
C LEU A 241 -11.50 9.69 -11.40
N GLU A 242 -12.81 9.47 -11.56
CA GLU A 242 -13.62 10.14 -12.60
C GLU A 242 -13.82 11.64 -12.34
N SER A 243 -13.71 12.10 -11.10
CA SER A 243 -13.79 13.53 -10.79
C SER A 243 -12.49 14.30 -11.13
N LEU A 244 -11.39 13.59 -11.36
CA LEU A 244 -10.12 14.21 -11.71
C LEU A 244 -10.15 14.77 -13.14
N ASN A 245 -9.54 15.91 -13.33
CA ASN A 245 -9.46 16.57 -14.64
C ASN A 245 -8.39 15.91 -15.55
N TRP A 246 -8.66 14.70 -16.07
CA TRP A 246 -7.80 14.02 -17.02
C TRP A 246 -7.74 14.78 -18.35
N VAL A 247 -6.55 14.81 -18.97
CA VAL A 247 -6.40 15.27 -20.35
C VAL A 247 -6.64 14.05 -21.26
N ASP A 248 -7.62 14.16 -22.18
CA ASP A 248 -7.95 13.10 -23.13
C ASP A 248 -6.90 12.94 -24.23
#